data_cd2459717a9e4e5cf3cf67e974343c09
#
_entry.id   cd2459717a9e4e5cf3cf67e974343c09
#
_cell.length_a   1.000
_cell.length_b   1.000
_cell.length_c   1.000
_cell.angle_alpha   90.00
_cell.angle_beta   90.00
_cell.angle_gamma   90.00
#
_symmetry.space_group_name_H-M   'P 1'
#
loop_
_entity.id
_entity.type
_entity.pdbx_description
1 polymer ?
#
loop_
_entity_poly.entity_id
_entity_poly.type
_entity_poly.pdbx_seq_one_letter_code
_entity_poly.pdbx_strand_id
1 'polypeptide(L)'
;MVRYGELFLKSEPVKRHFIGLLIRNIKRSLDAAGLSFRHETPRGRILIYGEEPRKIAAEVARVFGVVDVSVATITGNTPEELGRVAGALGKKHLTAGMRFAVRAKREKGSGGPDSQELGRVIGGVLLDDQPGARVDLSHPEYEVFIEARENGGFVYDHRIPAPGGLPFGTQGNALGLVSAGIDSPVASWMMMKRGCGMVHLNMDAGRWAGCATAAGAVENHRRLSLWVKGYPLRMLVVDSSPLYDAMSKGVPQRYTCVICKRFMFRVAAKLMPGEHAEAIVTGENLGQVASQTLSNLAVISSAVNVPVIRPLVTYDKAEIVAIARRIGTFNQKPGDLCCRAVPAMPSTAANLAEVIAAEEMIDVDLLIAEAIERIRVVTALNGEITVHEKPEHEQTSPV
;
A
#
# COMPACT_ATOMS: atom_id res chain seq x y z
N MET A 1 -14.29 11.23 -11.48
CA MET A 1 -13.21 11.11 -12.50
C MET A 1 -11.93 10.62 -11.83
N VAL A 2 -11.34 9.54 -12.37
CA VAL A 2 -10.17 8.86 -11.81
C VAL A 2 -8.98 9.03 -12.76
N ARG A 3 -7.82 9.38 -12.20
CA ARG A 3 -6.54 9.44 -12.93
C ARG A 3 -5.63 8.34 -12.44
N TYR A 4 -4.96 7.69 -13.37
CA TYR A 4 -3.98 6.64 -13.10
C TYR A 4 -2.62 7.01 -13.71
N GLY A 5 -1.54 6.56 -13.06
CA GLY A 5 -0.17 6.86 -13.46
C GLY A 5 0.59 5.64 -13.98
N GLU A 6 1.86 5.84 -14.37
CA GLU A 6 2.85 4.84 -14.77
C GLU A 6 2.47 3.90 -15.94
N LEU A 7 1.18 3.75 -16.26
CA LEU A 7 0.71 2.81 -17.30
C LEU A 7 1.03 3.31 -18.71
N PHE A 8 1.29 4.59 -18.90
CA PHE A 8 1.62 5.18 -20.19
C PHE A 8 3.00 4.73 -20.72
N LEU A 9 3.88 4.24 -19.85
CA LEU A 9 5.20 3.71 -20.22
C LEU A 9 5.15 2.25 -20.68
N LYS A 10 3.99 1.60 -20.63
CA LYS A 10 3.81 0.19 -20.99
C LYS A 10 3.36 0.04 -22.44
N SER A 11 3.69 -1.10 -23.05
CA SER A 11 3.12 -1.48 -24.36
C SER A 11 1.59 -1.56 -24.30
N GLU A 12 0.92 -1.35 -25.42
CA GLU A 12 -0.56 -1.32 -25.45
C GLU A 12 -1.24 -2.59 -24.93
N PRO A 13 -0.73 -3.83 -25.17
CA PRO A 13 -1.31 -5.03 -24.56
C PRO A 13 -1.19 -5.04 -23.03
N VAL A 14 0.00 -4.71 -22.49
CA VAL A 14 0.25 -4.64 -21.05
C VAL A 14 -0.58 -3.54 -20.40
N LYS A 15 -0.66 -2.38 -21.05
CA LYS A 15 -1.48 -1.27 -20.57
C LYS A 15 -2.96 -1.64 -20.48
N ARG A 16 -3.50 -2.30 -21.50
CA ARG A 16 -4.91 -2.79 -21.48
C ARG A 16 -5.15 -3.78 -20.36
N HIS A 17 -4.22 -4.73 -20.15
CA HIS A 17 -4.28 -5.68 -19.04
C HIS A 17 -4.30 -4.97 -17.69
N PHE A 18 -3.39 -4.01 -17.45
CA PHE A 18 -3.29 -3.28 -16.20
C PHE A 18 -4.50 -2.38 -15.93
N ILE A 19 -5.03 -1.71 -16.96
CA ILE A 19 -6.27 -0.93 -16.83
C ILE A 19 -7.45 -1.85 -16.50
N GLY A 20 -7.55 -3.01 -17.13
CA GLY A 20 -8.56 -4.02 -16.82
C GLY A 20 -8.51 -4.49 -15.37
N LEU A 21 -7.29 -4.73 -14.85
CA LEU A 21 -7.09 -5.09 -13.44
C LEU A 21 -7.42 -3.93 -12.51
N LEU A 22 -7.02 -2.70 -12.86
CA LEU A 22 -7.37 -1.51 -12.08
C LEU A 22 -8.89 -1.34 -11.95
N ILE A 23 -9.63 -1.52 -13.05
CA ILE A 23 -11.09 -1.46 -13.05
C ILE A 23 -11.69 -2.56 -12.17
N ARG A 24 -11.17 -3.79 -12.24
CA ARG A 24 -11.60 -4.88 -11.36
C ARG A 24 -11.36 -4.54 -9.88
N ASN A 25 -10.21 -3.96 -9.55
CA ASN A 25 -9.89 -3.57 -8.17
C ASN A 25 -10.81 -2.44 -7.68
N ILE A 26 -11.10 -1.45 -8.53
CA ILE A 26 -12.07 -0.38 -8.22
C ILE A 26 -13.46 -1.00 -7.99
N LYS A 27 -13.90 -1.89 -8.89
CA LYS A 27 -15.18 -2.56 -8.77
C LYS A 27 -15.30 -3.31 -7.45
N ARG A 28 -14.33 -4.17 -7.14
CA ARG A 28 -14.32 -4.92 -5.87
C ARG A 28 -14.37 -4.03 -4.64
N SER A 29 -13.64 -2.91 -4.66
CA SER A 29 -13.63 -1.95 -3.56
C SER A 29 -14.99 -1.28 -3.39
N LEU A 30 -15.64 -0.88 -4.46
CA LEU A 30 -16.96 -0.25 -4.43
C LEU A 30 -18.06 -1.24 -4.06
N ASP A 31 -18.04 -2.46 -4.62
CA ASP A 31 -18.97 -3.54 -4.27
C ASP A 31 -18.85 -3.89 -2.77
N ALA A 32 -17.63 -4.00 -2.24
CA ALA A 32 -17.37 -4.23 -0.81
C ALA A 32 -17.85 -3.07 0.10
N ALA A 33 -17.96 -1.87 -0.45
CA ALA A 33 -18.52 -0.70 0.24
C ALA A 33 -20.03 -0.54 0.05
N GLY A 34 -20.69 -1.44 -0.70
CA GLY A 34 -22.13 -1.38 -0.98
C GLY A 34 -22.53 -0.20 -1.88
N LEU A 35 -21.62 0.31 -2.72
CA LEU A 35 -21.84 1.48 -3.56
C LEU A 35 -22.18 1.08 -4.98
N SER A 36 -23.39 1.44 -5.42
CA SER A 36 -23.83 1.24 -6.81
C SER A 36 -23.16 2.25 -7.76
N PHE A 37 -22.67 1.76 -8.90
CA PHE A 37 -21.98 2.61 -9.87
C PHE A 37 -22.04 2.03 -11.29
N ARG A 38 -21.82 2.88 -12.28
CA ARG A 38 -21.43 2.52 -13.64
C ARG A 38 -20.12 3.20 -14.00
N HIS A 39 -19.36 2.69 -14.94
CA HIS A 39 -18.10 3.28 -15.35
C HIS A 39 -17.94 3.33 -16.88
N GLU A 40 -17.10 4.25 -17.31
CA GLU A 40 -16.63 4.41 -18.68
C GLU A 40 -15.12 4.62 -18.67
N THR A 41 -14.44 4.21 -19.73
CA THR A 41 -12.96 4.30 -19.82
C THR A 41 -12.53 5.09 -21.06
N PRO A 42 -12.83 6.39 -21.13
CA PRO A 42 -12.30 7.21 -22.20
C PRO A 42 -10.77 7.29 -22.10
N ARG A 43 -10.13 7.67 -23.21
CA ARG A 43 -8.65 7.73 -23.28
C ARG A 43 -8.05 8.49 -22.10
N GLY A 44 -7.22 7.77 -21.31
CA GLY A 44 -6.46 8.33 -20.19
C GLY A 44 -7.27 8.65 -18.91
N ARG A 45 -8.52 8.21 -18.80
CA ARG A 45 -9.39 8.40 -17.64
C ARG A 45 -10.25 7.17 -17.38
N ILE A 46 -10.68 7.03 -16.12
CA ILE A 46 -11.81 6.19 -15.75
C ILE A 46 -12.87 7.14 -15.17
N LEU A 47 -14.04 7.16 -15.77
CA LEU A 47 -15.19 7.91 -15.27
C LEU A 47 -16.08 6.94 -14.51
N ILE A 48 -16.48 7.34 -13.31
CA ILE A 48 -17.36 6.55 -12.44
C ILE A 48 -18.56 7.43 -12.10
N TYR A 49 -19.75 6.89 -12.32
CA TYR A 49 -21.02 7.55 -12.09
C TYR A 49 -21.80 6.79 -11.01
N GLY A 50 -22.40 7.50 -10.08
CA GLY A 50 -23.21 6.93 -9.02
C GLY A 50 -23.88 8.01 -8.19
N GLU A 51 -24.84 7.62 -7.36
CA GLU A 51 -25.65 8.55 -6.55
C GLU A 51 -24.86 9.19 -5.40
N GLU A 52 -23.80 8.51 -4.91
CA GLU A 52 -22.96 8.96 -3.80
C GLU A 52 -21.53 9.31 -4.24
N PRO A 53 -21.33 10.33 -5.11
CA PRO A 53 -20.05 10.57 -5.77
C PRO A 53 -18.91 10.87 -4.81
N ARG A 54 -19.19 11.47 -3.64
CA ARG A 54 -18.16 11.74 -2.62
C ARG A 54 -17.70 10.46 -1.92
N LYS A 55 -18.59 9.53 -1.59
CA LYS A 55 -18.24 8.24 -1.00
C LYS A 55 -17.49 7.37 -2.02
N ILE A 56 -17.96 7.33 -3.26
CA ILE A 56 -17.27 6.66 -4.37
C ILE A 56 -15.86 7.22 -4.53
N ALA A 57 -15.68 8.54 -4.53
CA ALA A 57 -14.38 9.17 -4.69
C ALA A 57 -13.43 8.83 -3.52
N ALA A 58 -13.91 8.85 -2.29
CA ALA A 58 -13.14 8.50 -1.09
C ALA A 58 -12.69 7.03 -1.10
N GLU A 59 -13.54 6.12 -1.56
CA GLU A 59 -13.23 4.70 -1.64
C GLU A 59 -12.22 4.43 -2.77
N VAL A 60 -12.44 4.98 -3.96
CA VAL A 60 -11.55 4.82 -5.11
C VAL A 60 -10.17 5.44 -4.86
N ALA A 61 -10.09 6.51 -4.06
CA ALA A 61 -8.83 7.13 -3.66
C ALA A 61 -7.93 6.23 -2.79
N ARG A 62 -8.41 5.05 -2.37
CA ARG A 62 -7.61 4.04 -1.66
C ARG A 62 -7.06 2.95 -2.57
N VAL A 63 -7.51 2.88 -3.82
CA VAL A 63 -7.14 1.80 -4.75
C VAL A 63 -5.75 2.04 -5.34
N PHE A 64 -4.87 1.05 -5.24
CA PHE A 64 -3.54 1.08 -5.84
C PHE A 64 -3.62 1.20 -7.37
N GLY A 65 -2.74 2.02 -7.94
CA GLY A 65 -2.75 2.39 -9.36
C GLY A 65 -3.50 3.70 -9.65
N VAL A 66 -4.37 4.15 -8.74
CA VAL A 66 -5.02 5.46 -8.80
C VAL A 66 -4.09 6.54 -8.28
N VAL A 67 -3.91 7.63 -9.02
CA VAL A 67 -3.07 8.78 -8.64
C VAL A 67 -3.87 9.83 -7.89
N ASP A 68 -5.04 10.16 -8.41
CA ASP A 68 -6.00 11.05 -7.76
C ASP A 68 -7.42 10.82 -8.28
N VAL A 69 -8.38 11.30 -7.51
CA VAL A 69 -9.80 11.25 -7.84
C VAL A 69 -10.42 12.64 -7.68
N SER A 70 -11.32 13.01 -8.59
CA SER A 70 -12.10 14.24 -8.48
C SER A 70 -13.58 13.96 -8.62
N VAL A 71 -14.40 14.58 -7.79
CA VAL A 71 -15.83 14.70 -8.02
C VAL A 71 -16.03 15.85 -8.98
N ALA A 72 -16.47 15.55 -10.21
CA ALA A 72 -16.61 16.53 -11.27
C ALA A 72 -18.06 16.74 -11.66
N THR A 73 -18.43 17.99 -11.92
CA THR A 73 -19.69 18.33 -12.57
C THR A 73 -19.53 18.14 -14.08
N ILE A 74 -20.45 17.42 -14.68
CA ILE A 74 -20.48 17.18 -16.12
C ILE A 74 -21.33 18.26 -16.80
N THR A 75 -20.84 18.76 -17.94
CA THR A 75 -21.51 19.77 -18.75
C THR A 75 -21.14 19.58 -20.23
N GLY A 76 -21.63 20.42 -21.11
CA GLY A 76 -21.09 20.53 -22.46
C GLY A 76 -19.64 21.00 -22.47
N ASN A 77 -18.99 20.97 -23.62
CA ASN A 77 -17.57 21.31 -23.74
C ASN A 77 -17.33 22.71 -24.36
N THR A 78 -18.40 23.52 -24.51
CA THR A 78 -18.27 24.91 -24.96
C THR A 78 -17.75 25.79 -23.84
N PRO A 79 -17.03 26.89 -24.14
CA PRO A 79 -16.54 27.83 -23.11
C PRO A 79 -17.66 28.39 -22.22
N GLU A 80 -18.83 28.64 -22.79
CA GLU A 80 -20.00 29.21 -22.10
C GLU A 80 -20.55 28.22 -21.05
N GLU A 81 -20.71 26.94 -21.44
CA GLU A 81 -21.23 25.90 -20.55
C GLU A 81 -20.23 25.59 -19.43
N LEU A 82 -18.94 25.47 -19.77
CA LEU A 82 -17.85 25.28 -18.81
C LEU A 82 -17.73 26.46 -17.85
N GLY A 83 -17.80 27.69 -18.38
CA GLY A 83 -17.76 28.94 -17.60
C GLY A 83 -18.90 29.03 -16.61
N ARG A 84 -20.13 28.70 -17.02
CA ARG A 84 -21.30 28.69 -16.13
C ARG A 84 -21.12 27.78 -14.93
N VAL A 85 -20.57 26.56 -15.14
CA VAL A 85 -20.34 25.60 -14.05
C VAL A 85 -19.15 26.05 -13.18
N ALA A 86 -18.07 26.57 -13.78
CA ALA A 86 -16.93 27.09 -13.07
C ALA A 86 -17.31 28.31 -12.19
N GLY A 87 -18.11 29.24 -12.72
CA GLY A 87 -18.66 30.39 -11.98
C GLY A 87 -19.50 29.96 -10.78
N ALA A 88 -20.37 28.94 -10.95
CA ALA A 88 -21.16 28.38 -9.86
C ALA A 88 -20.30 27.74 -8.74
N LEU A 89 -19.17 27.14 -9.08
CA LEU A 89 -18.19 26.67 -8.10
C LEU A 89 -17.43 27.84 -7.45
N GLY A 90 -16.98 28.79 -8.26
CA GLY A 90 -16.28 30.00 -7.79
C GLY A 90 -17.10 30.77 -6.76
N LYS A 91 -18.40 30.98 -7.00
CA LYS A 91 -19.30 31.66 -6.04
C LYS A 91 -19.35 30.99 -4.67
N LYS A 92 -19.06 29.70 -4.56
CA LYS A 92 -19.08 28.97 -3.28
C LYS A 92 -17.75 29.10 -2.52
N HIS A 93 -16.65 29.25 -3.21
CA HIS A 93 -15.32 29.07 -2.64
C HIS A 93 -14.37 30.25 -2.83
N LEU A 94 -14.57 31.05 -3.90
CA LEU A 94 -13.73 32.21 -4.20
C LEU A 94 -14.28 33.48 -3.51
N THR A 95 -13.42 34.12 -2.75
CA THR A 95 -13.76 35.35 -2.03
C THR A 95 -12.91 36.53 -2.50
N ALA A 96 -13.37 37.78 -2.20
CA ALA A 96 -12.60 38.97 -2.54
C ALA A 96 -11.21 38.96 -1.89
N GLY A 97 -10.19 39.32 -2.68
CA GLY A 97 -8.78 39.26 -2.29
C GLY A 97 -8.07 37.93 -2.48
N MET A 98 -8.80 36.84 -2.65
CA MET A 98 -8.24 35.53 -2.84
C MET A 98 -7.54 35.36 -4.22
N ARG A 99 -6.42 34.66 -4.23
CA ARG A 99 -5.69 34.34 -5.46
C ARG A 99 -6.20 33.00 -6.02
N PHE A 100 -6.50 32.97 -7.32
CA PHE A 100 -6.99 31.76 -7.95
C PHE A 100 -6.31 31.46 -9.28
N ALA A 101 -6.43 30.19 -9.73
CA ALA A 101 -6.03 29.75 -11.05
C ALA A 101 -7.10 28.89 -11.71
N VAL A 102 -7.24 29.00 -13.03
CA VAL A 102 -7.98 28.06 -13.87
C VAL A 102 -6.97 27.13 -14.56
N ARG A 103 -7.11 25.83 -14.33
CA ARG A 103 -6.28 24.78 -14.95
C ARG A 103 -7.09 24.09 -16.02
N ALA A 104 -7.09 24.63 -17.21
CA ALA A 104 -7.84 24.06 -18.33
C ALA A 104 -7.00 23.03 -19.09
N LYS A 105 -7.64 21.96 -19.51
CA LYS A 105 -7.11 20.94 -20.42
C LYS A 105 -8.16 20.62 -21.48
N ARG A 106 -7.79 20.75 -22.73
CA ARG A 106 -8.63 20.36 -23.86
C ARG A 106 -8.05 19.12 -24.55
N GLU A 107 -8.89 18.15 -24.81
CA GLU A 107 -8.50 16.97 -25.58
C GLU A 107 -8.32 17.32 -27.06
N LYS A 108 -7.26 16.81 -27.68
CA LYS A 108 -6.99 17.07 -29.10
C LYS A 108 -8.13 16.52 -29.95
N GLY A 109 -8.71 17.36 -30.79
CA GLY A 109 -9.84 17.01 -31.66
C GLY A 109 -11.22 17.35 -31.09
N SER A 110 -11.33 17.82 -29.83
CA SER A 110 -12.64 18.15 -29.21
C SER A 110 -13.23 19.50 -29.65
N GLY A 111 -12.61 20.19 -30.61
CA GLY A 111 -13.05 21.51 -31.10
C GLY A 111 -12.89 22.65 -30.10
N GLY A 112 -13.15 23.89 -30.54
CA GLY A 112 -13.09 25.10 -29.69
C GLY A 112 -11.67 25.62 -29.39
N PRO A 113 -11.53 26.61 -28.48
CA PRO A 113 -10.26 27.25 -28.16
C PRO A 113 -9.27 26.28 -27.52
N ASP A 114 -7.97 26.54 -27.60
CA ASP A 114 -6.97 25.73 -26.94
C ASP A 114 -7.04 25.82 -25.41
N SER A 115 -6.22 25.02 -24.71
CA SER A 115 -6.26 24.95 -23.25
C SER A 115 -5.93 26.29 -22.57
N GLN A 116 -5.03 27.09 -23.16
CA GLN A 116 -4.61 28.37 -22.60
C GLN A 116 -5.71 29.39 -22.75
N GLU A 117 -6.28 29.51 -23.96
CA GLU A 117 -7.38 30.41 -24.25
C GLU A 117 -8.63 30.05 -23.47
N LEU A 118 -8.97 28.75 -23.37
CA LEU A 118 -10.05 28.28 -22.54
C LEU A 118 -9.87 28.69 -21.07
N GLY A 119 -8.65 28.54 -20.54
CA GLY A 119 -8.32 28.97 -19.19
C GLY A 119 -8.50 30.48 -18.99
N ARG A 120 -8.13 31.28 -19.99
CA ARG A 120 -8.29 32.74 -19.99
C ARG A 120 -9.77 33.15 -19.99
N VAL A 121 -10.56 32.57 -20.86
CA VAL A 121 -12.01 32.86 -20.97
C VAL A 121 -12.72 32.53 -19.65
N ILE A 122 -12.47 31.33 -19.09
CA ILE A 122 -13.12 30.94 -17.83
C ILE A 122 -12.58 31.74 -16.65
N GLY A 123 -11.30 32.12 -16.65
CA GLY A 123 -10.73 33.05 -15.68
C GLY A 123 -11.44 34.40 -15.66
N GLY A 124 -11.81 34.92 -16.84
CA GLY A 124 -12.65 36.12 -16.99
C GLY A 124 -14.01 35.97 -16.31
N VAL A 125 -14.72 34.86 -16.58
CA VAL A 125 -16.01 34.58 -15.93
C VAL A 125 -15.91 34.59 -14.41
N LEU A 126 -14.86 34.01 -13.84
CA LEU A 126 -14.64 34.01 -12.38
C LEU A 126 -14.35 35.40 -11.85
N LEU A 127 -13.64 36.25 -12.58
CA LEU A 127 -13.39 37.66 -12.19
C LEU A 127 -14.67 38.52 -12.26
N ASP A 128 -15.49 38.30 -13.30
CA ASP A 128 -16.79 38.99 -13.41
C ASP A 128 -17.72 38.63 -12.24
N ASP A 129 -17.72 37.36 -11.84
CA ASP A 129 -18.50 36.84 -10.70
C ASP A 129 -17.91 37.30 -9.32
N GLN A 130 -16.60 37.53 -9.24
CA GLN A 130 -15.86 37.94 -8.02
C GLN A 130 -14.80 39.02 -8.35
N PRO A 131 -15.18 40.25 -8.57
CA PRO A 131 -14.30 41.33 -9.03
C PRO A 131 -13.11 41.63 -8.10
N GLY A 132 -13.19 41.24 -6.84
CA GLY A 132 -12.09 41.42 -5.86
C GLY A 132 -11.04 40.28 -5.87
N ALA A 133 -11.27 39.21 -6.58
CA ALA A 133 -10.31 38.13 -6.67
C ALA A 133 -9.16 38.47 -7.65
N ARG A 134 -8.05 37.73 -7.56
CA ARG A 134 -6.85 37.95 -8.40
C ARG A 134 -6.37 36.64 -9.03
N VAL A 135 -5.99 36.71 -10.28
CA VAL A 135 -5.38 35.57 -10.97
C VAL A 135 -3.91 35.41 -10.53
N ASP A 136 -3.54 34.23 -10.03
CA ASP A 136 -2.16 33.85 -9.73
C ASP A 136 -1.94 32.39 -10.14
N LEU A 137 -1.23 32.19 -11.22
CA LEU A 137 -0.95 30.86 -11.77
C LEU A 137 0.14 30.10 -10.99
N SER A 138 0.96 30.82 -10.21
CA SER A 138 2.10 30.24 -9.49
C SER A 138 1.76 29.81 -8.06
N HIS A 139 0.98 30.66 -7.34
CA HIS A 139 0.64 30.44 -5.94
C HIS A 139 -0.84 30.70 -5.68
N PRO A 140 -1.77 29.99 -6.35
CA PRO A 140 -3.19 30.16 -6.15
C PRO A 140 -3.60 29.59 -4.78
N GLU A 141 -4.59 30.21 -4.16
CA GLU A 141 -5.26 29.72 -2.94
C GLU A 141 -6.49 28.87 -3.30
N TYR A 142 -7.04 29.08 -4.51
CA TYR A 142 -8.14 28.30 -5.06
C TYR A 142 -7.86 27.94 -6.51
N GLU A 143 -8.14 26.69 -6.88
CA GLU A 143 -7.95 26.21 -8.26
C GLU A 143 -9.24 25.61 -8.80
N VAL A 144 -9.63 26.01 -10.01
CA VAL A 144 -10.68 25.38 -10.78
C VAL A 144 -10.05 24.62 -11.94
N PHE A 145 -10.39 23.34 -12.06
CA PHE A 145 -9.91 22.46 -13.11
C PHE A 145 -10.99 22.23 -14.15
N ILE A 146 -10.62 22.36 -15.40
CA ILE A 146 -11.46 22.18 -16.57
C ILE A 146 -10.87 21.09 -17.44
N GLU A 147 -11.65 20.05 -17.77
CA GLU A 147 -11.31 19.11 -18.84
C GLU A 147 -12.41 19.14 -19.91
N ALA A 148 -12.11 19.75 -21.07
CA ALA A 148 -12.97 19.74 -22.23
C ALA A 148 -12.60 18.55 -23.13
N ARG A 149 -13.53 17.64 -23.37
CA ARG A 149 -13.34 16.41 -24.12
C ARG A 149 -14.36 16.32 -25.24
N GLU A 150 -14.16 15.39 -26.19
CA GLU A 150 -15.09 15.14 -27.28
C GLU A 150 -16.52 14.88 -26.76
N ASN A 151 -16.66 14.09 -25.70
CA ASN A 151 -17.93 13.65 -25.13
C ASN A 151 -18.45 14.54 -23.98
N GLY A 152 -17.97 15.79 -23.84
CA GLY A 152 -18.45 16.72 -22.81
C GLY A 152 -17.35 17.41 -22.03
N GLY A 153 -17.74 18.24 -21.10
CA GLY A 153 -16.90 19.01 -20.20
C GLY A 153 -16.99 18.50 -18.76
N PHE A 154 -15.86 18.60 -18.05
CA PHE A 154 -15.75 18.24 -16.64
C PHE A 154 -15.15 19.40 -15.87
N VAL A 155 -15.87 19.88 -14.84
CA VAL A 155 -15.44 20.99 -13.99
C VAL A 155 -15.35 20.49 -12.54
N TYR A 156 -14.23 20.75 -11.87
CA TYR A 156 -14.01 20.38 -10.49
C TYR A 156 -12.98 21.32 -9.85
N ASP A 157 -12.96 21.39 -8.52
CA ASP A 157 -12.06 22.25 -7.75
C ASP A 157 -11.26 21.50 -6.69
N HIS A 158 -11.44 20.20 -6.61
CA HIS A 158 -10.72 19.38 -5.64
C HIS A 158 -10.17 18.10 -6.25
N ARG A 159 -8.94 17.76 -5.86
CA ARG A 159 -8.30 16.47 -6.18
C ARG A 159 -8.01 15.73 -4.88
N ILE A 160 -8.60 14.56 -4.73
CA ILE A 160 -8.32 13.66 -3.62
C ILE A 160 -7.09 12.83 -4.00
N PRO A 161 -5.94 13.00 -3.33
CA PRO A 161 -4.74 12.23 -3.64
C PRO A 161 -4.94 10.75 -3.30
N ALA A 162 -4.38 9.89 -4.12
CA ALA A 162 -4.44 8.44 -3.96
C ALA A 162 -3.02 7.83 -3.93
N PRO A 163 -2.83 6.55 -3.62
CA PRO A 163 -1.51 5.96 -3.44
C PRO A 163 -0.63 5.96 -4.69
N GLY A 164 -1.21 5.99 -5.90
CA GLY A 164 -0.45 5.80 -7.13
C GLY A 164 0.06 4.37 -7.27
N GLY A 165 1.20 4.21 -7.94
CA GLY A 165 1.84 2.93 -8.18
C GLY A 165 1.16 2.09 -9.26
N LEU A 166 1.20 0.77 -9.12
CA LEU A 166 0.62 -0.20 -10.04
C LEU A 166 -0.65 -0.83 -9.45
N PRO A 167 -1.60 -1.28 -10.27
CA PRO A 167 -2.75 -2.01 -9.78
C PRO A 167 -2.33 -3.27 -9.02
N PHE A 168 -2.93 -3.51 -7.85
CA PHE A 168 -2.69 -4.69 -7.03
C PHE A 168 -2.93 -5.97 -7.83
N GLY A 169 -2.02 -6.94 -7.72
CA GLY A 169 -2.06 -8.21 -8.44
C GLY A 169 -1.38 -8.20 -9.82
N THR A 170 -0.62 -7.14 -10.19
CA THR A 170 0.09 -7.06 -11.48
C THR A 170 1.51 -7.63 -11.45
N GLN A 171 2.11 -7.89 -10.27
CA GLN A 171 3.53 -8.21 -10.12
C GLN A 171 3.78 -9.54 -9.36
N GLY A 172 2.88 -10.51 -9.49
CA GLY A 172 3.01 -11.77 -8.74
C GLY A 172 2.77 -11.59 -7.24
N ASN A 173 3.14 -12.59 -6.44
CA ASN A 173 2.93 -12.61 -5.00
C ASN A 173 4.24 -12.56 -4.23
N ALA A 174 4.23 -11.99 -3.04
CA ALA A 174 5.35 -12.01 -2.11
C ALA A 174 4.87 -12.38 -0.70
N LEU A 175 5.75 -13.01 0.07
CA LEU A 175 5.51 -13.35 1.47
C LEU A 175 6.15 -12.27 2.35
N GLY A 176 5.30 -11.50 3.05
CA GLY A 176 5.72 -10.38 3.88
C GLY A 176 5.79 -10.75 5.35
N LEU A 177 6.96 -10.58 5.99
CA LEU A 177 7.08 -10.71 7.43
C LEU A 177 6.39 -9.52 8.11
N VAL A 178 5.28 -9.75 8.80
CA VAL A 178 4.48 -8.70 9.45
C VAL A 178 4.43 -8.91 10.96
N SER A 179 4.80 -7.88 11.70
CA SER A 179 4.81 -7.83 13.16
C SER A 179 3.91 -6.70 13.70
N ALA A 180 3.84 -6.56 15.00
CA ALA A 180 3.17 -5.43 15.67
C ALA A 180 3.92 -4.10 15.53
N GLY A 181 5.16 -4.11 15.07
CA GLY A 181 5.98 -2.91 14.85
C GLY A 181 5.47 -2.06 13.68
N ILE A 182 6.01 -0.83 13.59
CA ILE A 182 5.59 0.15 12.56
C ILE A 182 6.16 -0.18 11.17
N ASP A 183 7.34 -0.79 11.10
CA ASP A 183 8.13 -0.89 9.87
C ASP A 183 7.56 -1.98 8.93
N SER A 184 7.26 -3.16 9.44
CA SER A 184 6.84 -4.30 8.63
C SER A 184 5.52 -4.09 7.88
N PRO A 185 4.46 -3.46 8.46
CA PRO A 185 3.25 -3.18 7.70
C PRO A 185 3.47 -2.10 6.62
N VAL A 186 4.36 -1.12 6.86
CA VAL A 186 4.73 -0.12 5.84
C VAL A 186 5.45 -0.79 4.67
N ALA A 187 6.40 -1.69 4.93
CA ALA A 187 7.09 -2.45 3.89
C ALA A 187 6.11 -3.27 3.04
N SER A 188 5.17 -3.98 3.67
CA SER A 188 4.12 -4.73 2.98
C SER A 188 3.24 -3.82 2.12
N TRP A 189 2.77 -2.69 2.66
CA TRP A 189 1.96 -1.71 1.91
C TRP A 189 2.72 -1.15 0.70
N MET A 190 4.02 -0.90 0.82
CA MET A 190 4.85 -0.43 -0.30
C MET A 190 4.93 -1.46 -1.43
N MET A 191 5.01 -2.76 -1.09
CA MET A 191 4.96 -3.82 -2.09
C MET A 191 3.58 -3.93 -2.76
N MET A 192 2.48 -3.84 -1.98
CA MET A 192 1.13 -3.77 -2.53
C MET A 192 0.98 -2.59 -3.51
N LYS A 193 1.53 -1.41 -3.16
CA LYS A 193 1.56 -0.23 -4.03
C LYS A 193 2.33 -0.48 -5.33
N ARG A 194 3.30 -1.39 -5.34
CA ARG A 194 4.02 -1.80 -6.56
C ARG A 194 3.32 -2.93 -7.33
N GLY A 195 2.11 -3.28 -6.91
CA GLY A 195 1.26 -4.25 -7.60
C GLY A 195 1.45 -5.70 -7.16
N CYS A 196 2.26 -5.97 -6.13
CA CYS A 196 2.44 -7.32 -5.60
C CYS A 196 1.21 -7.76 -4.78
N GLY A 197 0.72 -8.96 -5.04
CA GLY A 197 -0.09 -9.70 -4.09
C GLY A 197 0.74 -10.01 -2.84
N MET A 198 0.11 -9.99 -1.66
CA MET A 198 0.82 -10.24 -0.41
C MET A 198 0.15 -11.36 0.37
N VAL A 199 0.98 -12.29 0.86
CA VAL A 199 0.65 -13.19 1.97
C VAL A 199 1.51 -12.77 3.14
N HIS A 200 0.91 -12.56 4.31
CA HIS A 200 1.67 -12.17 5.48
C HIS A 200 2.14 -13.40 6.28
N LEU A 201 3.31 -13.29 6.87
CA LEU A 201 3.84 -14.26 7.82
C LEU A 201 4.13 -13.55 9.14
N ASN A 202 3.52 -14.01 10.21
CA ASN A 202 3.81 -13.56 11.57
C ASN A 202 4.49 -14.68 12.35
N MET A 203 5.60 -14.34 13.00
CA MET A 203 6.31 -15.23 13.91
C MET A 203 5.90 -14.90 15.33
N ASP A 204 5.02 -15.73 15.89
CA ASP A 204 4.58 -15.60 17.28
C ASP A 204 5.66 -16.22 18.20
N ALA A 205 6.33 -15.39 18.96
CA ALA A 205 7.37 -15.86 19.91
C ALA A 205 6.81 -16.25 21.28
N GLY A 206 5.50 -16.27 21.45
CA GLY A 206 4.82 -16.71 22.67
C GLY A 206 5.34 -15.96 23.90
N ARG A 207 5.81 -16.69 24.94
CA ARG A 207 6.34 -16.13 26.18
C ARG A 207 7.59 -15.24 26.01
N TRP A 208 8.28 -15.36 24.87
CA TRP A 208 9.48 -14.57 24.54
C TRP A 208 9.14 -13.21 23.92
N ALA A 209 7.87 -12.92 23.71
CA ALA A 209 7.37 -11.63 23.21
C ALA A 209 6.55 -10.91 24.28
N GLY A 210 6.38 -9.61 24.12
CA GLY A 210 5.44 -8.82 24.90
C GLY A 210 3.99 -9.23 24.62
N CYS A 211 3.11 -9.10 25.59
CA CYS A 211 1.72 -9.59 25.52
C CYS A 211 0.87 -8.94 24.41
N ALA A 212 1.27 -7.78 23.89
CA ALA A 212 0.55 -7.08 22.81
C ALA A 212 1.07 -7.45 21.40
N THR A 213 2.09 -8.31 21.28
CA THR A 213 2.80 -8.52 20.00
C THR A 213 1.91 -9.28 18.99
N ALA A 214 1.29 -10.38 19.39
CA ALA A 214 0.44 -11.17 18.48
C ALA A 214 -0.80 -10.39 18.04
N ALA A 215 -1.50 -9.76 18.98
CA ALA A 215 -2.68 -8.93 18.67
C ALA A 215 -2.33 -7.73 17.79
N GLY A 216 -1.19 -7.09 18.03
CA GLY A 216 -0.72 -5.97 17.22
C GLY A 216 -0.38 -6.36 15.78
N ALA A 217 0.18 -7.57 15.57
CA ALA A 217 0.43 -8.08 14.22
C ALA A 217 -0.88 -8.33 13.45
N VAL A 218 -1.87 -8.94 14.10
CA VAL A 218 -3.21 -9.15 13.53
C VAL A 218 -3.90 -7.82 13.23
N GLU A 219 -3.78 -6.83 14.12
CA GLU A 219 -4.35 -5.49 13.86
C GLU A 219 -3.69 -4.80 12.66
N ASN A 220 -2.36 -4.88 12.52
CA ASN A 220 -1.67 -4.38 11.33
C ASN A 220 -2.15 -5.08 10.06
N HIS A 221 -2.30 -6.40 10.11
CA HIS A 221 -2.85 -7.19 9.01
C HIS A 221 -4.27 -6.76 8.63
N ARG A 222 -5.15 -6.59 9.63
CA ARG A 222 -6.50 -6.08 9.46
C ARG A 222 -6.52 -4.71 8.77
N ARG A 223 -5.65 -3.78 9.19
CA ARG A 223 -5.56 -2.44 8.60
C ARG A 223 -5.07 -2.48 7.15
N LEU A 224 -4.14 -3.38 6.84
CA LEU A 224 -3.66 -3.56 5.47
C LEU A 224 -4.76 -4.10 4.53
N SER A 225 -5.68 -4.94 5.03
CA SER A 225 -6.79 -5.45 4.20
C SER A 225 -7.75 -4.35 3.71
N LEU A 226 -7.80 -3.21 4.43
CA LEU A 226 -8.60 -2.05 4.01
C LEU A 226 -8.05 -1.34 2.75
N TRP A 227 -6.84 -1.66 2.32
CA TRP A 227 -6.21 -1.15 1.09
C TRP A 227 -6.42 -2.06 -0.12
N VAL A 228 -6.93 -3.27 0.10
CA VAL A 228 -7.21 -4.29 -0.91
C VAL A 228 -8.61 -4.87 -0.73
N LYS A 229 -9.60 -4.00 -0.51
CA LYS A 229 -10.99 -4.39 -0.29
C LYS A 229 -11.52 -5.33 -1.38
N GLY A 230 -12.32 -6.30 -0.97
CA GLY A 230 -12.82 -7.37 -1.82
C GLY A 230 -11.81 -8.48 -2.12
N TYR A 231 -10.57 -8.41 -1.55
CA TYR A 231 -9.61 -9.49 -1.58
C TYR A 231 -9.38 -10.05 -0.19
N PRO A 232 -9.50 -11.37 0.01
CA PRO A 232 -9.13 -12.03 1.26
C PRO A 232 -7.60 -11.97 1.42
N LEU A 233 -7.12 -11.14 2.33
CA LEU A 233 -5.71 -11.06 2.67
C LEU A 233 -5.41 -12.15 3.69
N ARG A 234 -4.40 -13.00 3.44
CA ARG A 234 -4.03 -14.11 4.31
C ARG A 234 -2.81 -13.78 5.15
N MET A 235 -2.81 -14.23 6.40
CA MET A 235 -1.65 -14.23 7.28
C MET A 235 -1.45 -15.63 7.86
N LEU A 236 -0.24 -16.14 7.70
CA LEU A 236 0.23 -17.36 8.33
C LEU A 236 0.86 -16.99 9.67
N VAL A 237 0.37 -17.57 10.76
CA VAL A 237 0.91 -17.36 12.10
C VAL A 237 1.63 -18.62 12.53
N VAL A 238 2.92 -18.49 12.76
CA VAL A 238 3.85 -19.58 13.11
C VAL A 238 4.30 -19.39 14.55
N ASP A 239 4.16 -20.43 15.36
CA ASP A 239 4.74 -20.47 16.70
C ASP A 239 6.26 -20.65 16.61
N SER A 240 7.01 -19.61 16.96
CA SER A 240 8.47 -19.61 17.00
C SER A 240 9.03 -19.74 18.41
N SER A 241 8.20 -19.95 19.43
CA SER A 241 8.66 -20.09 20.82
C SER A 241 9.62 -21.28 21.03
N PRO A 242 9.46 -22.46 20.36
CA PRO A 242 10.41 -23.56 20.49
C PRO A 242 11.83 -23.22 20.03
N LEU A 243 12.00 -22.33 19.04
CA LEU A 243 13.31 -21.85 18.62
C LEU A 243 14.02 -21.14 19.77
N TYR A 244 13.34 -20.22 20.46
CA TYR A 244 13.93 -19.47 21.56
C TYR A 244 14.22 -20.37 22.75
N ASP A 245 13.38 -21.37 23.01
CA ASP A 245 13.62 -22.38 24.05
C ASP A 245 14.87 -23.22 23.75
N ALA A 246 15.06 -23.60 22.50
CA ALA A 246 16.25 -24.30 22.05
C ALA A 246 17.52 -23.41 22.17
N MET A 247 17.45 -22.16 21.66
CA MET A 247 18.58 -21.22 21.73
C MET A 247 19.00 -20.89 23.17
N SER A 248 18.07 -20.86 24.12
CA SER A 248 18.37 -20.54 25.52
C SER A 248 19.24 -21.59 26.22
N LYS A 249 19.36 -22.79 25.66
CA LYS A 249 20.06 -23.95 26.27
C LYS A 249 21.54 -24.04 25.92
N GLY A 250 22.07 -23.17 25.05
CA GLY A 250 23.51 -23.30 24.74
C GLY A 250 24.00 -22.45 23.58
N VAL A 251 23.12 -21.84 22.80
CA VAL A 251 23.50 -20.96 21.68
C VAL A 251 24.10 -19.65 22.24
N PRO A 252 25.23 -19.16 21.69
CA PRO A 252 25.81 -17.89 22.13
C PRO A 252 24.80 -16.74 21.97
N GLN A 253 24.38 -16.14 23.07
CA GLN A 253 23.29 -15.15 23.11
C GLN A 253 23.48 -13.99 22.15
N ARG A 254 24.72 -13.56 21.88
CA ARG A 254 25.03 -12.49 20.94
C ARG A 254 24.47 -12.71 19.52
N TYR A 255 24.22 -13.97 19.13
CA TYR A 255 23.69 -14.34 17.80
C TYR A 255 22.18 -14.59 17.78
N THR A 256 21.48 -14.53 18.91
CA THR A 256 20.05 -14.82 19.01
C THR A 256 19.23 -14.09 17.96
N CYS A 257 19.42 -12.77 17.77
CA CYS A 257 18.65 -12.00 16.78
C CYS A 257 18.98 -12.39 15.33
N VAL A 258 20.24 -12.76 15.05
CA VAL A 258 20.66 -13.17 13.69
C VAL A 258 20.07 -14.55 13.37
N ILE A 259 20.21 -15.52 14.28
CA ILE A 259 19.67 -16.88 14.13
C ILE A 259 18.13 -16.84 14.01
N CYS A 260 17.47 -16.06 14.86
CA CYS A 260 16.02 -15.86 14.79
C CYS A 260 15.57 -15.40 13.37
N LYS A 261 16.24 -14.39 12.81
CA LYS A 261 15.90 -13.90 11.46
C LYS A 261 16.22 -14.90 10.36
N ARG A 262 17.31 -15.65 10.48
CA ARG A 262 17.66 -16.74 9.57
C ARG A 262 16.58 -17.83 9.59
N PHE A 263 16.11 -18.21 10.77
CA PHE A 263 14.98 -19.12 10.95
C PHE A 263 13.71 -18.59 10.29
N MET A 264 13.34 -17.32 10.53
CA MET A 264 12.18 -16.68 9.86
C MET A 264 12.27 -16.79 8.35
N PHE A 265 13.45 -16.55 7.76
CA PHE A 265 13.65 -16.64 6.31
C PHE A 265 13.53 -18.05 5.79
N ARG A 266 14.08 -19.05 6.51
CA ARG A 266 13.95 -20.47 6.12
C ARG A 266 12.48 -20.94 6.19
N VAL A 267 11.74 -20.59 7.24
CA VAL A 267 10.30 -20.84 7.35
C VAL A 267 9.57 -20.18 6.18
N ALA A 268 9.84 -18.91 5.92
CA ALA A 268 9.22 -18.18 4.80
C ALA A 268 9.51 -18.89 3.46
N ALA A 269 10.77 -19.25 3.19
CA ALA A 269 11.16 -19.92 1.95
C ALA A 269 10.48 -21.29 1.77
N LYS A 270 10.26 -22.03 2.86
CA LYS A 270 9.53 -23.31 2.82
C LYS A 270 8.03 -23.12 2.52
N LEU A 271 7.44 -21.99 2.94
CA LEU A 271 6.02 -21.69 2.73
C LEU A 271 5.74 -21.07 1.35
N MET A 272 6.72 -20.41 0.74
CA MET A 272 6.56 -19.67 -0.52
C MET A 272 5.91 -20.51 -1.65
N PRO A 273 6.29 -21.79 -1.90
CA PRO A 273 5.67 -22.56 -2.98
C PRO A 273 4.17 -22.77 -2.80
N GLY A 274 3.72 -23.06 -1.58
CA GLY A 274 2.29 -23.25 -1.27
C GLY A 274 1.47 -21.94 -1.38
N GLU A 275 2.12 -20.80 -1.24
CA GLU A 275 1.50 -19.46 -1.34
C GLU A 275 1.77 -18.79 -2.71
N HIS A 276 2.37 -19.49 -3.65
CA HIS A 276 2.78 -18.98 -4.96
C HIS A 276 3.55 -17.65 -4.85
N ALA A 277 4.38 -17.51 -3.81
CA ALA A 277 5.19 -16.33 -3.56
C ALA A 277 6.58 -16.46 -4.19
N GLU A 278 7.10 -15.36 -4.75
CA GLU A 278 8.36 -15.31 -5.49
C GLU A 278 9.47 -14.57 -4.72
N ALA A 279 9.12 -13.88 -3.63
CA ALA A 279 10.06 -13.13 -2.81
C ALA A 279 9.62 -13.08 -1.34
N ILE A 280 10.60 -12.88 -0.45
CA ILE A 280 10.37 -12.53 0.95
C ILE A 280 10.45 -11.00 1.08
N VAL A 281 9.53 -10.40 1.84
CA VAL A 281 9.53 -8.96 2.12
C VAL A 281 9.70 -8.71 3.61
N THR A 282 10.62 -7.83 3.97
CA THR A 282 10.87 -7.48 5.37
C THR A 282 10.84 -5.97 5.59
N GLY A 283 10.51 -5.57 6.82
CA GLY A 283 10.56 -4.17 7.27
C GLY A 283 11.93 -3.75 7.81
N GLU A 284 13.01 -4.42 7.41
CA GLU A 284 14.36 -4.09 7.88
C GLU A 284 14.82 -2.74 7.34
N ASN A 285 15.44 -1.96 8.23
CA ASN A 285 16.02 -0.66 7.96
C ASN A 285 17.50 -0.66 8.39
N LEU A 286 18.37 -0.11 7.55
CA LEU A 286 19.81 -0.13 7.82
C LEU A 286 20.16 0.71 9.05
N GLY A 287 20.87 0.11 10.01
CA GLY A 287 21.39 0.80 11.20
C GLY A 287 20.35 1.09 12.29
N GLN A 288 19.09 0.68 12.14
CA GLN A 288 18.05 0.96 13.13
C GLN A 288 18.24 0.14 14.43
N VAL A 289 18.65 -1.12 14.31
CA VAL A 289 18.98 -2.02 15.44
C VAL A 289 20.21 -2.86 15.11
N ALA A 290 20.82 -3.47 16.12
CA ALA A 290 22.07 -4.21 16.00
C ALA A 290 22.06 -5.31 14.90
N SER A 291 20.92 -5.97 14.67
CA SER A 291 20.80 -6.99 13.62
C SER A 291 20.64 -6.41 12.20
N GLN A 292 20.57 -5.11 12.04
CA GLN A 292 20.33 -4.43 10.76
C GLN A 292 21.58 -3.67 10.25
N THR A 293 22.76 -4.18 10.53
CA THR A 293 24.00 -3.76 9.87
C THR A 293 24.19 -4.49 8.55
N LEU A 294 24.99 -3.98 7.62
CA LEU A 294 25.27 -4.66 6.35
C LEU A 294 25.81 -6.07 6.55
N SER A 295 26.76 -6.24 7.51
CA SER A 295 27.31 -7.56 7.85
C SER A 295 26.22 -8.54 8.29
N ASN A 296 25.37 -8.11 9.22
CA ASN A 296 24.29 -8.96 9.71
C ASN A 296 23.24 -9.24 8.65
N LEU A 297 22.87 -8.24 7.83
CA LEU A 297 21.94 -8.45 6.72
C LEU A 297 22.47 -9.45 5.68
N ALA A 298 23.78 -9.43 5.41
CA ALA A 298 24.43 -10.42 4.54
C ALA A 298 24.34 -11.84 5.14
N VAL A 299 24.69 -12.00 6.41
CA VAL A 299 24.62 -13.30 7.14
C VAL A 299 23.16 -13.78 7.22
N ILE A 300 22.20 -12.91 7.49
CA ILE A 300 20.78 -13.27 7.53
C ILE A 300 20.30 -13.72 6.14
N SER A 301 20.63 -12.96 5.10
CA SER A 301 20.19 -13.25 3.74
C SER A 301 20.76 -14.58 3.19
N SER A 302 21.96 -14.97 3.62
CA SER A 302 22.59 -16.24 3.20
C SER A 302 21.85 -17.51 3.68
N ALA A 303 20.82 -17.37 4.53
CA ALA A 303 20.01 -18.49 4.97
C ALA A 303 19.08 -19.04 3.85
N VAL A 304 18.86 -18.28 2.77
CA VAL A 304 17.93 -18.63 1.69
C VAL A 304 18.49 -18.21 0.33
N ASN A 305 18.03 -18.90 -0.71
CA ASN A 305 18.39 -18.63 -2.11
C ASN A 305 17.23 -17.96 -2.89
N VAL A 306 16.34 -17.25 -2.18
CA VAL A 306 15.21 -16.54 -2.79
C VAL A 306 15.41 -15.03 -2.62
N PRO A 307 14.82 -14.19 -3.48
CA PRO A 307 14.91 -12.75 -3.34
C PRO A 307 14.37 -12.27 -1.98
N VAL A 308 15.14 -11.43 -1.27
CA VAL A 308 14.72 -10.75 -0.05
C VAL A 308 14.65 -9.27 -0.33
N ILE A 309 13.43 -8.72 -0.33
CA ILE A 309 13.15 -7.32 -0.64
C ILE A 309 12.99 -6.53 0.65
N ARG A 310 13.72 -5.43 0.76
CA ARG A 310 13.74 -4.53 1.92
C ARG A 310 13.32 -3.12 1.53
N PRO A 311 12.01 -2.85 1.41
CA PRO A 311 11.53 -1.55 0.90
C PRO A 311 11.98 -0.35 1.72
N LEU A 312 12.31 -0.56 3.00
CA LEU A 312 12.62 0.50 3.96
C LEU A 312 14.10 0.69 4.25
N VAL A 313 14.97 -0.04 3.55
CA VAL A 313 16.42 -0.09 3.91
C VAL A 313 17.09 1.29 3.95
N THR A 314 16.61 2.26 3.19
CA THR A 314 17.15 3.63 3.08
C THR A 314 16.29 4.71 3.72
N TYR A 315 15.15 4.36 4.30
CA TYR A 315 14.22 5.32 4.89
C TYR A 315 14.65 5.71 6.30
N ASP A 316 14.48 6.96 6.68
CA ASP A 316 14.58 7.34 8.08
C ASP A 316 13.30 7.03 8.87
N LYS A 317 13.37 7.11 10.19
CA LYS A 317 12.24 6.75 11.06
C LYS A 317 11.06 7.70 10.90
N ALA A 318 11.31 8.98 10.63
CA ALA A 318 10.25 9.98 10.45
C ALA A 318 9.46 9.72 9.16
N GLU A 319 10.11 9.35 8.07
CA GLU A 319 9.48 8.97 6.81
C GLU A 319 8.58 7.74 7.00
N ILE A 320 9.08 6.70 7.69
CA ILE A 320 8.31 5.48 7.97
C ILE A 320 7.07 5.81 8.83
N VAL A 321 7.24 6.62 9.88
CA VAL A 321 6.12 7.06 10.73
C VAL A 321 5.08 7.86 9.93
N ALA A 322 5.51 8.73 9.02
CA ALA A 322 4.60 9.50 8.17
C ALA A 322 3.75 8.57 7.28
N ILE A 323 4.38 7.54 6.68
CA ILE A 323 3.66 6.53 5.90
C ILE A 323 2.71 5.73 6.81
N ALA A 324 3.18 5.23 7.96
CA ALA A 324 2.38 4.45 8.89
C ALA A 324 1.12 5.19 9.36
N ARG A 325 1.24 6.49 9.63
CA ARG A 325 0.08 7.36 9.96
C ARG A 325 -0.90 7.44 8.80
N ARG A 326 -0.40 7.67 7.59
CA ARG A 326 -1.23 7.77 6.38
C ARG A 326 -1.98 6.47 6.07
N ILE A 327 -1.33 5.32 6.27
CA ILE A 327 -1.95 4.01 5.98
C ILE A 327 -2.77 3.45 7.15
N GLY A 328 -2.72 4.11 8.30
CA GLY A 328 -3.50 3.75 9.48
C GLY A 328 -2.88 2.66 10.36
N THR A 329 -1.61 2.28 10.14
CA THR A 329 -0.92 1.25 10.95
C THR A 329 -0.11 1.83 12.10
N PHE A 330 -0.06 3.16 12.25
CA PHE A 330 0.61 3.80 13.38
C PHE A 330 -0.25 3.69 14.65
N ASN A 331 0.27 3.02 15.67
CA ASN A 331 -0.35 2.96 16.98
C ASN A 331 0.46 3.83 17.96
N GLN A 332 -0.19 4.82 18.56
CA GLN A 332 0.44 5.71 19.54
C GLN A 332 0.66 5.06 20.91
N LYS A 333 -0.10 3.99 21.21
CA LYS A 333 -0.02 3.23 22.48
C LYS A 333 0.10 1.74 22.17
N PRO A 334 1.24 1.28 21.66
CA PRO A 334 1.36 -0.08 21.14
C PRO A 334 1.27 -1.18 22.22
N GLY A 335 1.33 -0.81 23.50
CA GLY A 335 1.45 -1.79 24.59
C GLY A 335 2.85 -2.37 24.70
N ASP A 336 2.98 -3.53 25.35
CA ASP A 336 4.23 -4.25 25.45
C ASP A 336 4.52 -5.03 24.17
N LEU A 337 5.40 -4.49 23.34
CA LEU A 337 5.89 -5.09 22.09
C LEU A 337 7.35 -5.58 22.21
N CYS A 338 7.90 -5.63 23.40
CA CYS A 338 9.31 -5.99 23.60
C CYS A 338 9.56 -7.47 23.27
N CYS A 339 10.63 -7.74 22.55
CA CYS A 339 11.18 -9.09 22.45
C CYS A 339 12.07 -9.36 23.67
N ARG A 340 11.69 -10.34 24.49
CA ARG A 340 12.39 -10.70 25.74
C ARG A 340 13.64 -11.53 25.50
N ALA A 341 13.82 -12.05 24.27
CA ALA A 341 14.97 -12.81 23.85
C ALA A 341 16.12 -11.95 23.33
N VAL A 342 15.96 -10.62 23.26
CA VAL A 342 17.03 -9.72 22.81
C VAL A 342 18.18 -9.78 23.82
N PRO A 343 19.42 -10.13 23.38
CA PRO A 343 20.57 -10.19 24.28
C PRO A 343 21.03 -8.79 24.72
N ALA A 344 21.66 -8.72 25.88
CA ALA A 344 22.21 -7.46 26.37
C ALA A 344 23.31 -6.89 25.45
N MET A 345 24.07 -7.76 24.78
CA MET A 345 25.14 -7.39 23.85
C MET A 345 24.95 -8.13 22.50
N PRO A 346 24.07 -7.69 21.64
CA PRO A 346 23.85 -8.30 20.33
C PRO A 346 25.04 -8.05 19.39
N SER A 347 25.37 -9.03 18.55
CA SER A 347 26.40 -8.86 17.53
C SER A 347 25.96 -7.83 16.48
N THR A 348 26.84 -6.88 16.16
CA THR A 348 26.67 -5.92 15.06
C THR A 348 27.46 -6.30 13.82
N ALA A 349 28.36 -7.30 13.92
CA ALA A 349 29.19 -7.81 12.85
C ALA A 349 29.32 -9.34 13.00
N ALA A 350 28.23 -10.05 12.74
CA ALA A 350 28.21 -11.50 12.84
C ALA A 350 29.07 -12.13 11.75
N ASN A 351 29.85 -13.14 12.14
CA ASN A 351 30.59 -13.99 11.22
C ASN A 351 29.71 -15.17 10.79
N LEU A 352 29.64 -15.44 9.49
CA LEU A 352 28.77 -16.49 8.96
C LEU A 352 29.14 -17.88 9.49
N ALA A 353 30.43 -18.21 9.56
CA ALA A 353 30.89 -19.53 10.04
C ALA A 353 30.54 -19.74 11.53
N GLU A 354 30.69 -18.69 12.36
CA GLU A 354 30.32 -18.77 13.77
C GLU A 354 28.81 -18.87 13.97
N VAL A 355 28.01 -18.21 13.12
CA VAL A 355 26.54 -18.31 13.16
C VAL A 355 26.08 -19.69 12.74
N ILE A 356 26.68 -20.28 11.69
CA ILE A 356 26.39 -21.66 11.26
C ILE A 356 26.74 -22.64 12.39
N ALA A 357 27.94 -22.54 12.97
CA ALA A 357 28.32 -23.38 14.10
C ALA A 357 27.39 -23.24 15.31
N ALA A 358 26.85 -22.04 15.54
CA ALA A 358 25.86 -21.82 16.60
C ALA A 358 24.47 -22.42 16.22
N GLU A 359 24.08 -22.42 14.96
CA GLU A 359 22.86 -23.09 14.47
C GLU A 359 22.96 -24.62 14.58
N GLU A 360 24.14 -25.21 14.39
CA GLU A 360 24.38 -26.65 14.53
C GLU A 360 24.20 -27.16 15.98
N MET A 361 24.17 -26.26 16.97
CA MET A 361 23.89 -26.62 18.37
C MET A 361 22.41 -26.92 18.63
N ILE A 362 21.54 -26.61 17.67
CA ILE A 362 20.08 -26.84 17.72
C ILE A 362 19.63 -27.47 16.40
N ASP A 363 18.61 -28.32 16.44
CA ASP A 363 18.02 -28.90 15.23
C ASP A 363 17.06 -27.93 14.55
N VAL A 364 17.62 -27.01 13.74
CA VAL A 364 16.86 -25.98 13.06
C VAL A 364 15.85 -26.56 12.07
N ASP A 365 16.19 -27.65 11.39
CA ASP A 365 15.32 -28.26 10.37
C ASP A 365 14.10 -28.93 11.01
N LEU A 366 14.28 -29.60 12.14
CA LEU A 366 13.17 -30.14 12.95
C LEU A 366 12.26 -29.01 13.45
N LEU A 367 12.85 -27.95 14.01
CA LEU A 367 12.10 -26.80 14.50
C LEU A 367 11.27 -26.12 13.38
N ILE A 368 11.81 -26.04 12.16
CA ILE A 368 11.08 -25.53 11.00
C ILE A 368 9.91 -26.45 10.63
N ALA A 369 10.13 -27.76 10.59
CA ALA A 369 9.09 -28.73 10.27
C ALA A 369 7.93 -28.67 11.28
N GLU A 370 8.23 -28.71 12.57
CA GLU A 370 7.23 -28.56 13.63
C GLU A 370 6.47 -27.23 13.59
N ALA A 371 7.18 -26.15 13.29
CA ALA A 371 6.56 -24.81 13.18
C ALA A 371 5.56 -24.74 12.01
N ILE A 372 5.87 -25.38 10.89
CA ILE A 372 5.01 -25.44 9.71
C ILE A 372 3.77 -26.33 9.95
N GLU A 373 3.91 -27.44 10.66
CA GLU A 373 2.78 -28.32 10.98
C GLU A 373 1.70 -27.64 11.86
N ARG A 374 2.08 -26.63 12.64
CA ARG A 374 1.23 -25.93 13.60
C ARG A 374 0.78 -24.54 13.14
N ILE A 375 0.86 -24.26 11.84
CA ILE A 375 0.46 -22.96 11.28
C ILE A 375 -1.04 -22.72 11.54
N ARG A 376 -1.35 -21.51 12.01
CA ARG A 376 -2.71 -20.96 12.03
C ARG A 376 -2.86 -19.97 10.90
N VAL A 377 -4.00 -19.96 10.25
CA VAL A 377 -4.31 -19.01 9.16
C VAL A 377 -5.29 -17.96 9.68
N VAL A 378 -4.93 -16.69 9.50
CA VAL A 378 -5.78 -15.54 9.78
C VAL A 378 -6.11 -14.87 8.46
N THR A 379 -7.38 -14.77 8.13
CA THR A 379 -7.86 -14.08 6.93
C THR A 379 -8.47 -12.74 7.31
N ALA A 380 -8.05 -11.68 6.62
CA ALA A 380 -8.64 -10.35 6.76
C ALA A 380 -9.35 -9.96 5.46
N LEU A 381 -10.65 -9.71 5.54
CA LEU A 381 -11.46 -9.24 4.42
C LEU A 381 -12.18 -7.95 4.83
N ASN A 382 -11.92 -6.86 4.11
CA ASN A 382 -12.56 -5.55 4.34
C ASN A 382 -12.42 -5.02 5.79
N GLY A 383 -11.37 -5.43 6.50
CA GLY A 383 -11.15 -5.08 7.90
C GLY A 383 -11.81 -6.02 8.91
N GLU A 384 -12.44 -7.08 8.48
CA GLU A 384 -12.95 -8.16 9.33
C GLU A 384 -11.94 -9.30 9.37
N ILE A 385 -11.79 -9.93 10.55
CA ILE A 385 -10.84 -11.01 10.78
C ILE A 385 -11.58 -12.34 10.98
N THR A 386 -11.12 -13.36 10.27
CA THR A 386 -11.50 -14.76 10.49
C THR A 386 -10.25 -15.59 10.79
N VAL A 387 -10.29 -16.40 11.83
CA VAL A 387 -9.19 -17.29 12.22
C VAL A 387 -9.57 -18.73 11.90
N HIS A 388 -8.68 -19.43 11.18
CA HIS A 388 -8.82 -20.85 10.86
C HIS A 388 -7.72 -21.65 11.56
N GLU A 389 -8.08 -22.69 12.30
CA GLU A 389 -7.13 -23.49 13.09
C GLU A 389 -6.32 -24.51 12.26
N LYS A 390 -6.70 -24.78 11.01
CA LYS A 390 -5.90 -25.60 10.07
C LYS A 390 -6.10 -25.09 8.63
N PRO A 391 -5.08 -25.03 7.78
CA PRO A 391 -5.30 -24.90 6.36
C PRO A 391 -5.90 -26.21 5.86
N GLU A 392 -7.17 -26.22 5.49
CA GLU A 392 -7.65 -27.22 4.57
C GLU A 392 -6.86 -27.02 3.26
N HIS A 393 -6.25 -28.08 2.74
CA HIS A 393 -5.66 -28.11 1.42
C HIS A 393 -6.81 -27.97 0.40
N GLU A 394 -7.29 -26.74 0.19
CA GLU A 394 -8.08 -26.45 -0.98
C GLU A 394 -7.18 -26.45 -2.19
N GLN A 395 -7.40 -27.46 -3.01
CA GLN A 395 -6.99 -27.45 -4.41
C GLN A 395 -7.73 -26.30 -5.10
N THR A 396 -7.19 -25.08 -5.02
CA THR A 396 -7.68 -23.98 -5.84
C THR A 396 -7.12 -24.18 -7.24
N SER A 397 -8.00 -24.61 -8.14
CA SER A 397 -7.74 -24.55 -9.59
C SER A 397 -7.32 -23.12 -9.96
N PRO A 398 -6.33 -22.96 -10.82
CA PRO A 398 -5.92 -21.64 -11.31
C PRO A 398 -7.05 -21.06 -12.17
N VAL A 399 -7.45 -19.82 -11.84
CA VAL A 399 -8.33 -18.99 -12.68
C VAL A 399 -7.48 -18.01 -13.46
#